data_c0c2bad976cf2c2f24191d51c290cbaa
#
_entry.id   c0c2bad976cf2c2f24191d51c290cbaa
#
_cell.length_a   1.000
_cell.length_b   1.000
_cell.length_c   1.000
_cell.angle_alpha   90.00
_cell.angle_beta   90.00
_cell.angle_gamma   90.00
#
_symmetry.space_group_name_H-M   'P 1'
#
loop_
_entity.id
_entity.type
_entity.pdbx_description
1 polymer ?
#
loop_
_entity_poly.entity_id
_entity_poly.type
_entity_poly.pdbx_seq_one_letter_code
_entity_poly.pdbx_strand_id
1 'polypeptide(L)'
;MPRPTSILWGLASLWLAGCNTFTNLNPPLIPPRTPNAWTAVEVSNGAVDGWLKDFDQERTLRALVDEAIGKSYDLGTTLARVRQATARANIAGAALLPQATAGLLGSRSQRLRGSNFDKITANQFSTTFDISWELDVWGRLRNLKSSALADLRATQADYQAVRLSLAVNVISNVLNLVEVQQQSEVTMQSLKSLRTNLDILDAKLEAGDVDDRTALEITLSRADVLRAEASLAASQRQADALKRVVESLLGRYPEGAIQGLIDFPTLKREVSAGLPSELLLRRPDIVAAEQRAIAATEDVQASWKALLPSFTINSGAGTSTTNKFSDLLDPKALVWDLAGRVSQTVFQGGRLVAGVELSKAQREEIASRYAETALQAFREVETALAAEAYYLQQHGKLEAAVEQAKLAEELALGQYQKGLVDIITVLESQRRAFDSRSNLLRVRNERLQNRLDLYLALGGDFDHRPTISSQT
;
A
#
# COMPACT_ATOMS: atom_id res chain seq x y z
N MET A 1 -44.06 26.40 53.06
CA MET A 1 -43.78 25.26 52.17
C MET A 1 -43.54 25.81 50.76
N PRO A 2 -42.35 25.85 50.24
CA PRO A 2 -42.11 26.32 48.86
C PRO A 2 -42.54 25.26 47.84
N ARG A 3 -43.11 25.69 46.74
CA ARG A 3 -43.63 24.87 45.64
C ARG A 3 -42.53 24.16 44.85
N PRO A 4 -42.65 22.87 44.49
CA PRO A 4 -41.60 22.10 43.85
C PRO A 4 -41.38 22.43 42.36
N THR A 5 -42.05 23.43 41.81
CA THR A 5 -41.96 23.79 40.38
C THR A 5 -40.75 24.63 40.00
N SER A 6 -40.07 25.26 40.96
CA SER A 6 -38.91 26.13 40.70
C SER A 6 -37.57 25.35 40.49
N ILE A 7 -37.47 24.10 40.97
CA ILE A 7 -36.27 23.28 40.83
C ILE A 7 -36.15 22.65 39.43
N LEU A 8 -37.29 22.31 38.82
CA LEU A 8 -37.35 21.73 37.47
C LEU A 8 -36.95 22.72 36.37
N TRP A 9 -37.22 24.03 36.55
CA TRP A 9 -36.81 25.07 35.58
C TRP A 9 -35.34 25.43 35.70
N GLY A 10 -34.73 25.32 36.86
CA GLY A 10 -33.28 25.52 37.06
C GLY A 10 -32.41 24.44 36.47
N LEU A 11 -32.86 23.20 36.40
CA LEU A 11 -32.18 22.10 35.74
C LEU A 11 -32.29 22.17 34.21
N ALA A 12 -33.46 22.63 33.68
CA ALA A 12 -33.65 22.79 32.23
C ALA A 12 -32.81 23.91 31.63
N SER A 13 -32.54 25.01 32.38
CA SER A 13 -31.72 26.13 31.90
C SER A 13 -30.21 25.84 31.92
N LEU A 14 -29.71 24.97 32.78
CA LEU A 14 -28.33 24.48 32.74
C LEU A 14 -28.06 23.57 31.52
N TRP A 15 -29.08 22.89 30.99
CA TRP A 15 -28.95 22.04 29.81
C TRP A 15 -28.87 22.83 28.48
N LEU A 16 -29.52 24.00 28.42
CA LEU A 16 -29.47 24.85 27.21
C LEU A 16 -28.19 25.67 27.06
N ALA A 17 -27.48 25.95 28.13
CA ALA A 17 -26.21 26.68 28.09
C ALA A 17 -25.04 25.80 27.59
N GLY A 18 -25.18 24.46 27.65
CA GLY A 18 -24.16 23.53 27.16
C GLY A 18 -24.10 23.38 25.64
N CYS A 19 -25.17 23.76 24.92
CA CYS A 19 -25.25 23.52 23.48
C CYS A 19 -24.34 24.42 22.62
N ASN A 20 -23.83 25.52 23.13
CA ASN A 20 -23.03 26.46 22.34
C ASN A 20 -21.50 26.19 22.35
N THR A 21 -21.04 25.26 23.18
CA THR A 21 -19.61 24.86 23.20
C THR A 21 -19.27 23.73 22.21
N PHE A 22 -20.25 23.21 21.48
CA PHE A 22 -20.08 22.03 20.61
C PHE A 22 -19.60 22.35 19.18
N THR A 23 -19.45 23.63 18.82
CA THR A 23 -19.23 24.02 17.41
C THR A 23 -17.78 23.99 16.96
N ASN A 24 -16.80 23.78 17.84
CA ASN A 24 -15.36 23.82 17.51
C ASN A 24 -14.58 22.53 17.83
N LEU A 25 -15.22 21.36 17.80
CA LEU A 25 -14.56 20.08 18.08
C LEU A 25 -13.77 19.51 16.89
N ASN A 26 -13.86 20.14 15.75
CA ASN A 26 -13.13 19.73 14.54
C ASN A 26 -12.17 20.84 14.08
N PRO A 27 -10.97 20.98 14.67
CA PRO A 27 -9.96 21.77 13.97
C PRO A 27 -9.73 21.13 12.60
N PRO A 28 -9.64 21.93 11.52
CA PRO A 28 -9.40 21.40 10.20
C PRO A 28 -8.13 20.55 10.19
N LEU A 29 -8.12 19.45 9.44
CA LEU A 29 -6.89 18.75 9.09
C LEU A 29 -6.04 19.76 8.32
N ILE A 30 -4.95 20.22 8.92
CA ILE A 30 -4.03 21.16 8.26
C ILE A 30 -3.06 20.31 7.44
N PRO A 31 -3.20 20.29 6.11
CA PRO A 31 -2.18 19.66 5.28
C PRO A 31 -0.86 20.43 5.45
N PRO A 32 0.29 19.80 5.25
CA PRO A 32 1.56 20.51 5.22
C PRO A 32 1.50 21.63 4.18
N ARG A 33 2.28 22.69 4.40
CA ARG A 33 2.34 23.79 3.42
C ARG A 33 2.76 23.24 2.07
N THR A 34 1.86 23.32 1.10
CA THR A 34 2.10 22.92 -0.29
C THR A 34 2.77 24.06 -1.03
N PRO A 35 3.93 23.86 -1.66
CA PRO A 35 4.53 24.86 -2.54
C PRO A 35 3.65 25.03 -3.78
N ASN A 36 3.75 26.22 -4.43
CA ASN A 36 2.99 26.52 -5.64
C ASN A 36 3.57 25.83 -6.89
N ALA A 37 4.83 25.41 -6.86
CA ALA A 37 5.52 24.72 -7.92
C ALA A 37 6.60 23.80 -7.33
N TRP A 38 7.03 22.83 -8.12
CA TRP A 38 8.20 21.99 -7.78
C TRP A 38 9.48 22.84 -7.82
N THR A 39 10.43 22.56 -6.93
CA THR A 39 11.67 23.34 -6.82
C THR A 39 12.83 22.72 -7.61
N ALA A 40 12.80 21.40 -7.84
CA ALA A 40 13.87 20.67 -8.49
C ALA A 40 14.04 21.00 -9.99
N VAL A 41 12.92 21.23 -10.71
CA VAL A 41 12.92 21.50 -12.16
C VAL A 41 11.66 22.31 -12.52
N GLU A 42 11.76 23.23 -13.48
CA GLU A 42 10.58 23.81 -14.14
C GLU A 42 9.91 22.70 -14.98
N VAL A 43 8.82 22.17 -14.48
CA VAL A 43 8.09 21.09 -15.14
C VAL A 43 6.89 21.64 -15.91
N SER A 44 6.64 21.11 -17.10
CA SER A 44 5.44 21.48 -17.86
C SER A 44 4.18 21.03 -17.11
N ASN A 45 3.19 21.92 -16.98
CA ASN A 45 1.88 21.64 -16.39
C ASN A 45 1.06 20.76 -17.35
N GLY A 46 1.34 19.47 -17.38
CA GLY A 46 0.59 18.50 -18.17
C GLY A 46 -0.01 17.41 -17.27
N ALA A 47 -1.13 16.83 -17.70
CA ALA A 47 -1.70 15.69 -16.99
C ALA A 47 -0.74 14.49 -17.10
N VAL A 48 -0.50 13.79 -15.99
CA VAL A 48 0.18 12.50 -15.96
C VAL A 48 -0.82 11.45 -16.47
N ASP A 49 -1.06 11.43 -17.78
CA ASP A 49 -2.03 10.52 -18.40
C ASP A 49 -1.31 9.41 -19.16
N GLY A 50 -1.57 8.17 -18.77
CA GLY A 50 -1.03 6.99 -19.43
C GLY A 50 0.47 6.86 -19.31
N TRP A 51 1.02 6.84 -18.10
CA TRP A 51 2.46 6.78 -17.84
C TRP A 51 3.21 5.65 -18.61
N LEU A 52 2.57 4.52 -18.88
CA LEU A 52 3.14 3.46 -19.70
C LEU A 52 3.38 3.90 -21.16
N LYS A 53 2.66 4.92 -21.67
CA LYS A 53 2.84 5.45 -23.02
C LYS A 53 4.19 6.15 -23.22
N ASP A 54 4.88 6.48 -22.13
CA ASP A 54 6.20 7.09 -22.17
C ASP A 54 7.30 6.09 -22.55
N PHE A 55 6.99 4.80 -22.47
CA PHE A 55 7.87 3.73 -22.89
C PHE A 55 7.48 3.26 -24.31
N ASP A 56 8.45 3.02 -25.19
CA ASP A 56 8.23 2.54 -26.55
C ASP A 56 7.67 1.11 -26.61
N GLN A 57 7.83 0.35 -25.52
CA GLN A 57 7.32 -1.02 -25.36
C GLN A 57 6.02 -1.07 -24.53
N GLU A 58 5.20 -0.03 -24.57
CA GLU A 58 3.96 0.09 -23.78
C GLU A 58 3.09 -1.18 -23.84
N ARG A 59 2.87 -1.75 -25.02
CA ARG A 59 1.98 -2.91 -25.17
C ARG A 59 2.49 -4.15 -24.41
N THR A 60 3.79 -4.41 -24.50
CA THR A 60 4.42 -5.55 -23.82
C THR A 60 4.41 -5.37 -22.31
N LEU A 61 4.78 -4.17 -21.83
CA LEU A 61 4.76 -3.85 -20.42
C LEU A 61 3.35 -3.90 -19.84
N ARG A 62 2.36 -3.38 -20.57
CA ARG A 62 0.95 -3.42 -20.17
C ARG A 62 0.44 -4.86 -20.04
N ALA A 63 0.76 -5.74 -20.99
CA ALA A 63 0.34 -7.14 -20.95
C ALA A 63 0.86 -7.86 -19.70
N LEU A 64 2.13 -7.61 -19.30
CA LEU A 64 2.71 -8.17 -18.10
C LEU A 64 2.04 -7.62 -16.82
N VAL A 65 1.77 -6.32 -16.79
CA VAL A 65 1.06 -5.69 -15.67
C VAL A 65 -0.37 -6.22 -15.54
N ASP A 66 -1.11 -6.32 -16.65
CA ASP A 66 -2.49 -6.81 -16.65
C ASP A 66 -2.56 -8.28 -16.20
N GLU A 67 -1.59 -9.10 -16.58
CA GLU A 67 -1.47 -10.48 -16.11
C GLU A 67 -1.20 -10.53 -14.61
N ALA A 68 -0.26 -9.73 -14.12
CA ALA A 68 0.05 -9.66 -12.69
C ALA A 68 -1.16 -9.22 -11.87
N ILE A 69 -1.86 -8.16 -12.30
CA ILE A 69 -3.08 -7.66 -11.65
C ILE A 69 -4.16 -8.75 -11.60
N GLY A 70 -4.31 -9.50 -12.69
CA GLY A 70 -5.34 -10.56 -12.79
C GLY A 70 -5.08 -11.77 -11.90
N LYS A 71 -3.80 -12.04 -11.52
CA LYS A 71 -3.40 -13.28 -10.82
C LYS A 71 -2.76 -13.04 -9.45
N SER A 72 -2.52 -11.80 -9.02
CA SER A 72 -1.83 -11.49 -7.78
C SER A 72 -2.63 -11.92 -6.55
N TYR A 73 -2.03 -12.75 -5.71
CA TYR A 73 -2.58 -13.12 -4.40
C TYR A 73 -2.56 -11.95 -3.41
N ASP A 74 -1.60 -11.04 -3.51
CA ASP A 74 -1.51 -9.86 -2.65
C ASP A 74 -2.68 -8.91 -2.93
N LEU A 75 -3.00 -8.66 -4.20
CA LEU A 75 -4.20 -7.94 -4.60
C LEU A 75 -5.48 -8.64 -4.12
N GLY A 76 -5.54 -9.97 -4.22
CA GLY A 76 -6.64 -10.77 -3.67
C GLY A 76 -6.81 -10.57 -2.16
N THR A 77 -5.70 -10.54 -1.41
CA THR A 77 -5.70 -10.26 0.04
C THR A 77 -6.22 -8.85 0.33
N THR A 78 -5.76 -7.86 -0.42
CA THR A 78 -6.18 -6.47 -0.23
C THR A 78 -7.65 -6.26 -0.62
N LEU A 79 -8.14 -6.92 -1.68
CA LEU A 79 -9.55 -6.95 -2.03
C LEU A 79 -10.42 -7.59 -0.94
N ALA A 80 -9.94 -8.64 -0.28
CA ALA A 80 -10.62 -9.24 0.87
C ALA A 80 -10.71 -8.24 2.06
N ARG A 81 -9.69 -7.41 2.27
CA ARG A 81 -9.75 -6.31 3.27
C ARG A 81 -10.81 -5.27 2.92
N VAL A 82 -10.98 -4.92 1.65
CA VAL A 82 -12.08 -4.02 1.20
C VAL A 82 -13.43 -4.64 1.52
N ARG A 83 -13.64 -5.96 1.26
CA ARG A 83 -14.88 -6.66 1.62
C ARG A 83 -15.11 -6.68 3.13
N GLN A 84 -14.06 -6.87 3.94
CA GLN A 84 -14.16 -6.77 5.40
C GLN A 84 -14.57 -5.38 5.86
N ALA A 85 -13.97 -4.31 5.31
CA ALA A 85 -14.32 -2.93 5.62
C ALA A 85 -15.77 -2.62 5.21
N THR A 86 -16.24 -3.12 4.06
CA THR A 86 -17.64 -3.03 3.63
C THR A 86 -18.58 -3.68 4.64
N ALA A 87 -18.25 -4.89 5.09
CA ALA A 87 -19.04 -5.59 6.09
C ALA A 87 -19.09 -4.83 7.43
N ARG A 88 -17.96 -4.24 7.87
CA ARG A 88 -17.91 -3.40 9.08
C ARG A 88 -18.78 -2.15 8.95
N ALA A 89 -18.76 -1.48 7.78
CA ALA A 89 -19.63 -0.33 7.52
C ALA A 89 -21.12 -0.72 7.56
N ASN A 90 -21.48 -1.89 7.03
CA ASN A 90 -22.84 -2.42 7.10
C ASN A 90 -23.23 -2.76 8.54
N ILE A 91 -22.35 -3.36 9.34
CA ILE A 91 -22.57 -3.63 10.77
C ILE A 91 -22.82 -2.32 11.54
N ALA A 92 -21.97 -1.29 11.30
CA ALA A 92 -22.15 0.02 11.92
C ALA A 92 -23.48 0.67 11.48
N GLY A 93 -23.89 0.49 10.21
CA GLY A 93 -25.17 0.95 9.70
C GLY A 93 -26.37 0.20 10.30
N ALA A 94 -26.25 -1.08 10.57
CA ALA A 94 -27.29 -1.90 11.17
C ALA A 94 -27.63 -1.47 12.61
N ALA A 95 -26.69 -0.87 13.33
CA ALA A 95 -26.94 -0.32 14.66
C ALA A 95 -27.97 0.84 14.68
N LEU A 96 -28.25 1.46 13.53
CA LEU A 96 -29.28 2.49 13.37
C LEU A 96 -30.70 1.91 13.24
N LEU A 97 -30.83 0.61 13.01
CA LEU A 97 -32.07 -0.08 12.77
C LEU A 97 -32.55 -0.82 14.03
N PRO A 98 -33.88 -1.06 14.19
CA PRO A 98 -34.36 -1.92 15.22
C PRO A 98 -33.78 -3.33 15.13
N GLN A 99 -33.43 -3.91 16.27
CA GLN A 99 -33.01 -5.30 16.40
C GLN A 99 -34.19 -6.14 16.83
N ALA A 100 -34.47 -7.25 16.17
CA ALA A 100 -35.51 -8.17 16.52
C ALA A 100 -34.92 -9.52 16.95
N THR A 101 -35.33 -10.05 18.08
CA THR A 101 -34.90 -11.35 18.59
C THR A 101 -36.14 -12.21 18.92
N ALA A 102 -36.05 -13.49 18.61
CA ALA A 102 -37.06 -14.47 19.00
C ALA A 102 -36.43 -15.47 19.99
N GLY A 103 -37.15 -15.75 21.07
CA GLY A 103 -36.69 -16.64 22.13
C GLY A 103 -37.72 -17.66 22.53
N LEU A 104 -37.24 -18.82 22.99
CA LEU A 104 -38.05 -19.84 23.66
C LEU A 104 -37.32 -20.20 24.97
N LEU A 105 -38.04 -20.05 26.08
CA LEU A 105 -37.54 -20.40 27.40
C LEU A 105 -38.40 -21.52 28.01
N GLY A 106 -37.75 -22.57 28.49
CA GLY A 106 -38.30 -23.56 29.36
C GLY A 106 -37.45 -23.67 30.62
N SER A 107 -37.98 -23.35 31.77
CA SER A 107 -37.28 -23.46 33.04
C SER A 107 -38.10 -24.18 34.11
N ARG A 108 -37.42 -24.93 34.94
CA ARG A 108 -37.97 -25.55 36.15
C ARG A 108 -37.08 -25.18 37.31
N SER A 109 -37.62 -24.51 38.30
CA SER A 109 -36.87 -24.06 39.45
C SER A 109 -37.53 -24.61 40.74
N GLN A 110 -36.72 -24.92 41.73
CA GLN A 110 -37.16 -25.27 43.06
C GLN A 110 -36.61 -24.22 44.03
N ARG A 111 -37.47 -23.61 44.80
CA ARG A 111 -37.11 -22.57 45.81
C ARG A 111 -37.64 -22.98 47.17
N LEU A 112 -36.96 -22.55 48.23
CA LEU A 112 -37.46 -22.68 49.59
C LEU A 112 -38.40 -21.50 49.89
N ARG A 113 -39.52 -21.78 50.53
CA ARG A 113 -40.50 -20.80 50.98
C ARG A 113 -40.71 -20.88 52.49
N GLY A 114 -40.68 -19.72 53.17
CA GLY A 114 -40.96 -19.59 54.59
C GLY A 114 -39.84 -20.12 55.47
N SER A 115 -40.08 -19.98 56.79
CA SER A 115 -39.14 -20.42 57.84
C SER A 115 -39.09 -21.95 57.99
N ASN A 116 -40.02 -22.70 57.42
CA ASN A 116 -40.11 -24.15 57.47
C ASN A 116 -39.38 -24.85 56.31
N PHE A 117 -38.68 -24.12 55.44
CA PHE A 117 -37.91 -24.66 54.28
C PHE A 117 -38.79 -25.45 53.31
N ASP A 118 -40.07 -25.10 53.14
CA ASP A 118 -40.96 -25.76 52.21
C ASP A 118 -40.45 -25.62 50.77
N LYS A 119 -40.32 -26.71 50.03
CA LYS A 119 -39.82 -26.75 48.67
C LYS A 119 -40.99 -26.46 47.68
N ILE A 120 -40.89 -25.35 47.00
CA ILE A 120 -41.85 -25.04 45.92
C ILE A 120 -41.10 -25.21 44.57
N THR A 121 -41.67 -26.05 43.71
CA THR A 121 -41.22 -26.22 42.34
C THR A 121 -42.13 -25.38 41.41
N ALA A 122 -41.53 -24.55 40.62
CA ALA A 122 -42.21 -23.77 39.60
C ALA A 122 -41.65 -24.11 38.21
N ASN A 123 -42.52 -24.29 37.24
CA ASN A 123 -42.16 -24.34 35.82
C ASN A 123 -42.41 -22.94 35.23
N GLN A 124 -41.66 -22.58 34.23
CA GLN A 124 -41.92 -21.40 33.41
C GLN A 124 -41.59 -21.73 31.96
N PHE A 125 -42.53 -21.53 31.11
CA PHE A 125 -42.39 -21.62 29.65
C PHE A 125 -42.77 -20.30 29.03
N SER A 126 -41.96 -19.77 28.13
CA SER A 126 -42.28 -18.54 27.40
C SER A 126 -41.73 -18.55 26.01
N THR A 127 -42.50 -18.01 25.09
CA THR A 127 -41.99 -17.54 23.80
C THR A 127 -41.90 -16.03 23.85
N THR A 128 -40.84 -15.46 23.24
CA THR A 128 -40.69 -14.01 23.17
C THR A 128 -40.31 -13.60 21.75
N PHE A 129 -40.86 -12.50 21.33
CA PHE A 129 -40.39 -11.75 20.14
C PHE A 129 -40.18 -10.32 20.58
N ASP A 130 -38.88 -9.98 20.74
CA ASP A 130 -38.45 -8.72 21.34
C ASP A 130 -37.88 -7.82 20.25
N ILE A 131 -38.28 -6.55 20.22
CA ILE A 131 -37.70 -5.50 19.38
C ILE A 131 -37.05 -4.50 20.31
N SER A 132 -35.77 -4.20 20.05
CA SER A 132 -35.00 -3.17 20.74
C SER A 132 -34.44 -2.18 19.74
N TRP A 133 -34.61 -0.91 19.98
CA TRP A 133 -34.12 0.14 19.09
C TRP A 133 -33.55 1.32 19.86
N GLU A 134 -32.25 1.62 19.66
CA GLU A 134 -31.65 2.86 20.14
C GLU A 134 -31.95 3.99 19.16
N LEU A 135 -32.67 5.00 19.61
CA LEU A 135 -32.94 6.19 18.84
C LEU A 135 -31.69 7.08 18.81
N ASP A 136 -31.13 7.29 17.62
CA ASP A 136 -29.92 8.10 17.45
C ASP A 136 -30.23 9.60 17.46
N VAL A 137 -30.78 10.11 18.57
CA VAL A 137 -31.19 11.50 18.75
C VAL A 137 -30.01 12.46 18.54
N TRP A 138 -28.86 12.13 19.12
CA TRP A 138 -27.67 12.96 19.08
C TRP A 138 -26.78 12.69 17.86
N GLY A 139 -27.02 11.64 17.11
CA GLY A 139 -26.21 11.24 15.96
C GLY A 139 -24.92 10.51 16.32
N ARG A 140 -24.87 9.85 17.48
CA ARG A 140 -23.74 9.02 17.89
C ARG A 140 -23.52 7.83 16.95
N LEU A 141 -24.59 7.10 16.65
CA LEU A 141 -24.54 5.94 15.75
C LEU A 141 -24.28 6.35 14.30
N ARG A 142 -24.80 7.51 13.89
CA ARG A 142 -24.48 8.08 12.57
C ARG A 142 -23.00 8.42 12.43
N ASN A 143 -22.35 8.98 13.47
CA ASN A 143 -20.90 9.23 13.44
C ASN A 143 -20.10 7.92 13.38
N LEU A 144 -20.47 6.87 14.13
CA LEU A 144 -19.81 5.56 14.04
C LEU A 144 -19.95 4.94 12.63
N LYS A 145 -21.12 5.08 11.99
CA LYS A 145 -21.32 4.69 10.60
C LYS A 145 -20.46 5.51 9.64
N SER A 146 -20.37 6.84 9.84
CA SER A 146 -19.55 7.72 9.01
C SER A 146 -18.06 7.40 9.16
N SER A 147 -17.60 7.11 10.38
CA SER A 147 -16.25 6.62 10.65
C SER A 147 -15.95 5.32 9.86
N ALA A 148 -16.82 4.31 9.98
CA ALA A 148 -16.67 3.05 9.27
C ALA A 148 -16.72 3.20 7.73
N LEU A 149 -17.50 4.14 7.20
CA LEU A 149 -17.51 4.46 5.77
C LEU A 149 -16.24 5.17 5.31
N ALA A 150 -15.66 6.04 6.13
CA ALA A 150 -14.38 6.67 5.86
C ALA A 150 -13.24 5.63 5.87
N ASP A 151 -13.24 4.70 6.83
CA ASP A 151 -12.30 3.57 6.86
C ASP A 151 -12.44 2.64 5.64
N LEU A 152 -13.66 2.43 5.15
CA LEU A 152 -13.87 1.71 3.90
C LEU A 152 -13.23 2.44 2.72
N ARG A 153 -13.40 3.76 2.60
CA ARG A 153 -12.77 4.57 1.54
C ARG A 153 -11.23 4.54 1.66
N ALA A 154 -10.70 4.62 2.88
CA ALA A 154 -9.26 4.46 3.11
C ALA A 154 -8.75 3.09 2.61
N THR A 155 -9.46 2.00 2.95
CA THR A 155 -9.09 0.65 2.50
C THR A 155 -9.21 0.48 0.98
N GLN A 156 -10.17 1.16 0.33
CA GLN A 156 -10.27 1.20 -1.13
C GLN A 156 -9.09 1.95 -1.77
N ALA A 157 -8.65 3.04 -1.15
CA ALA A 157 -7.45 3.77 -1.60
C ALA A 157 -6.18 2.93 -1.39
N ASP A 158 -6.05 2.19 -0.27
CA ASP A 158 -4.96 1.23 -0.07
C ASP A 158 -4.92 0.17 -1.18
N TYR A 159 -6.07 -0.33 -1.62
CA TYR A 159 -6.14 -1.28 -2.73
C TYR A 159 -5.57 -0.67 -4.03
N GLN A 160 -5.86 0.60 -4.32
CA GLN A 160 -5.30 1.28 -5.48
C GLN A 160 -3.78 1.49 -5.33
N ALA A 161 -3.30 1.83 -4.13
CA ALA A 161 -1.87 1.94 -3.85
C ALA A 161 -1.13 0.62 -4.11
N VAL A 162 -1.66 -0.49 -3.61
CA VAL A 162 -1.07 -1.83 -3.84
C VAL A 162 -1.10 -2.21 -5.31
N ARG A 163 -2.18 -1.90 -6.03
CA ARG A 163 -2.28 -2.14 -7.47
C ARG A 163 -1.23 -1.36 -8.26
N LEU A 164 -1.02 -0.09 -7.94
CA LEU A 164 -0.01 0.75 -8.57
C LEU A 164 1.40 0.24 -8.25
N SER A 165 1.68 -0.06 -6.98
CA SER A 165 2.96 -0.61 -6.56
C SER A 165 3.27 -1.95 -7.22
N LEU A 166 2.27 -2.83 -7.39
CA LEU A 166 2.44 -4.10 -8.12
C LEU A 166 2.84 -3.85 -9.57
N ALA A 167 2.18 -2.93 -10.27
CA ALA A 167 2.50 -2.59 -11.65
C ALA A 167 3.93 -2.08 -11.80
N VAL A 168 4.35 -1.16 -10.93
CA VAL A 168 5.72 -0.63 -10.90
C VAL A 168 6.72 -1.74 -10.57
N ASN A 169 6.45 -2.59 -9.58
CA ASN A 169 7.33 -3.69 -9.20
C ASN A 169 7.54 -4.71 -10.32
N VAL A 170 6.47 -5.05 -11.07
CA VAL A 170 6.59 -5.94 -12.23
C VAL A 170 7.56 -5.36 -13.25
N ILE A 171 7.36 -4.11 -13.65
CA ILE A 171 8.20 -3.45 -14.68
C ILE A 171 9.62 -3.27 -14.16
N SER A 172 9.81 -2.84 -12.92
CA SER A 172 11.11 -2.69 -12.29
C SER A 172 11.93 -3.99 -12.35
N ASN A 173 11.31 -5.13 -12.00
CA ASN A 173 12.00 -6.43 -12.05
C ASN A 173 12.25 -6.90 -13.49
N VAL A 174 11.38 -6.57 -14.45
CA VAL A 174 11.62 -6.83 -15.87
C VAL A 174 12.82 -6.02 -16.38
N LEU A 175 12.93 -4.73 -16.01
CA LEU A 175 14.07 -3.90 -16.39
C LEU A 175 15.37 -4.38 -15.75
N ASN A 176 15.34 -4.80 -14.50
CA ASN A 176 16.49 -5.42 -13.83
C ASN A 176 16.92 -6.73 -14.53
N LEU A 177 15.95 -7.52 -15.00
CA LEU A 177 16.24 -8.71 -15.79
C LEU A 177 16.96 -8.35 -17.11
N VAL A 178 16.48 -7.31 -17.82
CA VAL A 178 17.11 -6.81 -19.04
C VAL A 178 18.55 -6.35 -18.75
N GLU A 179 18.79 -5.59 -17.68
CA GLU A 179 20.13 -5.16 -17.29
C GLU A 179 21.07 -6.35 -17.12
N VAL A 180 20.67 -7.34 -16.34
CA VAL A 180 21.52 -8.50 -16.03
C VAL A 180 21.73 -9.37 -17.27
N GLN A 181 20.75 -9.49 -18.17
CA GLN A 181 20.92 -10.18 -19.44
C GLN A 181 21.92 -9.46 -20.36
N GLN A 182 21.82 -8.15 -20.49
CA GLN A 182 22.79 -7.35 -21.27
C GLN A 182 24.18 -7.34 -20.63
N GLN A 183 24.25 -7.30 -19.29
CA GLN A 183 25.53 -7.44 -18.57
C GLN A 183 26.18 -8.80 -18.82
N SER A 184 25.40 -9.88 -18.88
CA SER A 184 25.90 -11.21 -19.24
C SER A 184 26.48 -11.24 -20.66
N GLU A 185 25.83 -10.55 -21.60
CA GLU A 185 26.31 -10.45 -22.98
C GLU A 185 27.63 -9.65 -23.06
N VAL A 186 27.72 -8.51 -22.36
CA VAL A 186 28.97 -7.72 -22.27
C VAL A 186 30.10 -8.57 -21.66
N THR A 187 29.82 -9.33 -20.61
CA THR A 187 30.75 -10.23 -19.96
C THR A 187 31.21 -11.35 -20.90
N MET A 188 30.27 -11.93 -21.66
CA MET A 188 30.59 -12.97 -22.65
C MET A 188 31.48 -12.47 -23.77
N GLN A 189 31.25 -11.25 -24.28
CA GLN A 189 32.11 -10.60 -25.27
C GLN A 189 33.49 -10.33 -24.72
N SER A 190 33.58 -9.82 -23.48
CA SER A 190 34.87 -9.61 -22.79
C SER A 190 35.64 -10.92 -22.59
N LEU A 191 34.96 -11.98 -22.13
CA LEU A 191 35.55 -13.31 -21.97
C LEU A 191 36.09 -13.85 -23.29
N LYS A 192 35.37 -13.67 -24.40
CA LYS A 192 35.85 -14.07 -25.73
C LYS A 192 37.14 -13.33 -26.10
N SER A 193 37.21 -12.01 -25.88
CA SER A 193 38.43 -11.23 -26.15
C SER A 193 39.59 -11.67 -25.26
N LEU A 194 39.38 -11.90 -23.97
CA LEU A 194 40.39 -12.38 -23.03
C LEU A 194 40.94 -13.77 -23.41
N ARG A 195 40.05 -14.70 -23.83
CA ARG A 195 40.49 -16.01 -24.33
C ARG A 195 41.34 -15.90 -25.58
N THR A 196 40.93 -15.07 -26.55
CA THR A 196 41.74 -14.81 -27.75
C THR A 196 43.12 -14.30 -27.41
N ASN A 197 43.25 -13.39 -26.43
CA ASN A 197 44.55 -12.90 -25.98
C ASN A 197 45.38 -14.01 -25.33
N LEU A 198 44.81 -14.88 -24.53
CA LEU A 198 45.47 -16.02 -23.91
C LEU A 198 45.97 -17.01 -24.97
N ASP A 199 45.15 -17.33 -25.98
CA ASP A 199 45.51 -18.21 -27.10
C ASP A 199 46.75 -17.67 -27.87
N ILE A 200 46.82 -16.34 -28.07
CA ILE A 200 47.97 -15.68 -28.69
C ILE A 200 49.24 -15.85 -27.83
N LEU A 201 49.10 -15.68 -26.50
CA LEU A 201 50.23 -15.83 -25.57
C LEU A 201 50.70 -17.30 -25.48
N ASP A 202 49.77 -18.25 -25.41
CA ASP A 202 50.10 -19.68 -25.40
C ASP A 202 50.77 -20.10 -26.72
N ALA A 203 50.34 -19.59 -27.89
CA ALA A 203 51.00 -19.84 -29.18
C ALA A 203 52.42 -19.25 -29.23
N LYS A 204 52.69 -18.08 -28.64
CA LYS A 204 54.06 -17.53 -28.51
C LYS A 204 54.94 -18.43 -27.64
N LEU A 205 54.42 -18.95 -26.55
CA LEU A 205 55.11 -19.89 -25.68
C LEU A 205 55.51 -21.17 -26.43
N GLU A 206 54.59 -21.75 -27.22
CA GLU A 206 54.85 -22.95 -28.04
C GLU A 206 55.89 -22.70 -29.13
N ALA A 207 55.92 -21.50 -29.71
CA ALA A 207 56.89 -21.11 -30.72
C ALA A 207 58.28 -20.85 -30.14
N GLY A 208 58.48 -20.89 -28.82
CA GLY A 208 59.77 -20.63 -28.14
C GLY A 208 60.15 -19.14 -28.09
N ASP A 209 59.23 -18.23 -28.40
CA ASP A 209 59.37 -16.77 -28.29
C ASP A 209 59.04 -16.32 -26.85
N VAL A 210 59.90 -16.71 -25.91
CA VAL A 210 59.69 -16.57 -24.45
C VAL A 210 60.74 -15.74 -23.83
N ASP A 211 60.35 -14.68 -23.17
CA ASP A 211 61.21 -13.94 -22.22
C ASP A 211 60.73 -14.12 -20.78
N ASP A 212 61.40 -13.59 -19.77
CA ASP A 212 61.05 -13.66 -18.36
C ASP A 212 59.68 -13.02 -18.06
N ARG A 213 59.13 -12.19 -18.94
CA ARG A 213 57.82 -11.52 -18.80
C ARG A 213 56.71 -12.39 -19.29
N THR A 214 56.91 -13.23 -20.30
CA THR A 214 55.85 -14.05 -20.93
C THR A 214 55.17 -14.96 -19.93
N ALA A 215 55.88 -15.55 -18.97
CA ALA A 215 55.28 -16.37 -17.91
C ALA A 215 54.34 -15.58 -17.00
N LEU A 216 54.70 -14.32 -16.67
CA LEU A 216 53.83 -13.41 -15.89
C LEU A 216 52.59 -13.02 -16.70
N GLU A 217 52.75 -12.65 -17.97
CA GLU A 217 51.66 -12.23 -18.86
C GLU A 217 50.62 -13.35 -19.05
N ILE A 218 51.06 -14.59 -19.26
CA ILE A 218 50.21 -15.78 -19.34
C ILE A 218 49.46 -15.99 -18.04
N THR A 219 50.15 -15.89 -16.89
CA THR A 219 49.49 -16.10 -15.57
C THR A 219 48.44 -15.03 -15.29
N LEU A 220 48.71 -13.75 -15.58
CA LEU A 220 47.76 -12.67 -15.46
C LEU A 220 46.55 -12.86 -16.40
N SER A 221 46.79 -13.19 -17.66
CA SER A 221 45.74 -13.43 -18.66
C SER A 221 44.82 -14.60 -18.25
N ARG A 222 45.39 -15.70 -17.74
CA ARG A 222 44.63 -16.83 -17.21
C ARG A 222 43.77 -16.43 -16.00
N ALA A 223 44.31 -15.62 -15.09
CA ALA A 223 43.57 -15.11 -13.95
C ALA A 223 42.40 -14.23 -14.38
N ASP A 224 42.58 -13.39 -15.43
CA ASP A 224 41.51 -12.55 -15.96
C ASP A 224 40.40 -13.38 -16.67
N VAL A 225 40.74 -14.42 -17.42
CA VAL A 225 39.79 -15.37 -18.01
C VAL A 225 38.98 -16.05 -16.93
N LEU A 226 39.62 -16.62 -15.89
CA LEU A 226 38.91 -17.29 -14.80
C LEU A 226 37.98 -16.34 -14.02
N ARG A 227 38.41 -15.09 -13.82
CA ARG A 227 37.57 -14.06 -13.19
C ARG A 227 36.35 -13.71 -14.05
N ALA A 228 36.54 -13.58 -15.39
CA ALA A 228 35.42 -13.31 -16.30
C ALA A 228 34.45 -14.48 -16.39
N GLU A 229 34.92 -15.72 -16.34
CA GLU A 229 34.08 -16.93 -16.26
C GLU A 229 33.24 -16.95 -14.97
N ALA A 230 33.87 -16.64 -13.83
CA ALA A 230 33.16 -16.54 -12.55
C ALA A 230 32.11 -15.42 -12.56
N SER A 231 32.43 -14.26 -13.16
CA SER A 231 31.50 -13.15 -13.32
C SER A 231 30.31 -13.51 -14.23
N LEU A 232 30.56 -14.23 -15.33
CA LEU A 232 29.50 -14.71 -16.23
C LEU A 232 28.55 -15.67 -15.50
N ALA A 233 29.08 -16.64 -14.76
CA ALA A 233 28.26 -17.56 -13.96
C ALA A 233 27.43 -16.82 -12.91
N ALA A 234 27.99 -15.79 -12.27
CA ALA A 234 27.25 -14.95 -11.31
C ALA A 234 26.10 -14.19 -11.98
N SER A 235 26.33 -13.57 -13.15
CA SER A 235 25.28 -12.86 -13.91
C SER A 235 24.18 -13.82 -14.38
N GLN A 236 24.56 -15.00 -14.87
CA GLN A 236 23.56 -16.02 -15.29
C GLN A 236 22.70 -16.49 -14.12
N ARG A 237 23.29 -16.74 -12.94
CA ARG A 237 22.54 -17.08 -11.72
C ARG A 237 21.60 -15.94 -11.30
N GLN A 238 22.04 -14.68 -11.42
CA GLN A 238 21.20 -13.53 -11.10
C GLN A 238 20.04 -13.38 -12.08
N ALA A 239 20.27 -13.55 -13.38
CA ALA A 239 19.22 -13.53 -14.40
C ALA A 239 18.19 -14.64 -14.16
N ASP A 240 18.63 -15.85 -13.81
CA ASP A 240 17.76 -16.98 -13.50
C ASP A 240 16.92 -16.70 -12.23
N ALA A 241 17.49 -16.09 -11.20
CA ALA A 241 16.75 -15.68 -10.02
C ALA A 241 15.69 -14.60 -10.34
N LEU A 242 16.03 -13.58 -11.14
CA LEU A 242 15.10 -12.52 -11.55
C LEU A 242 13.96 -13.06 -12.41
N LYS A 243 14.21 -14.02 -13.30
CA LYS A 243 13.14 -14.69 -14.05
C LYS A 243 12.10 -15.29 -13.12
N ARG A 244 12.52 -16.00 -12.08
CA ARG A 244 11.60 -16.58 -11.07
C ARG A 244 10.86 -15.54 -10.27
N VAL A 245 11.51 -14.41 -9.94
CA VAL A 245 10.85 -13.28 -9.28
C VAL A 245 9.74 -12.72 -10.17
N VAL A 246 10.01 -12.47 -11.44
CA VAL A 246 9.02 -11.95 -12.39
C VAL A 246 7.86 -12.95 -12.55
N GLU A 247 8.14 -14.24 -12.75
CA GLU A 247 7.11 -15.29 -12.83
C GLU A 247 6.23 -15.33 -11.59
N SER A 248 6.83 -15.20 -10.41
CA SER A 248 6.09 -15.14 -9.14
C SER A 248 5.19 -13.91 -9.06
N LEU A 249 5.66 -12.73 -9.50
CA LEU A 249 4.85 -11.51 -9.58
C LEU A 249 3.68 -11.63 -10.56
N LEU A 250 3.87 -12.39 -11.65
CA LEU A 250 2.83 -12.71 -12.63
C LEU A 250 1.86 -13.80 -12.16
N GLY A 251 2.06 -14.37 -10.96
CA GLY A 251 1.27 -15.49 -10.44
C GLY A 251 1.50 -16.81 -11.19
N ARG A 252 2.65 -16.97 -11.86
CA ARG A 252 3.07 -18.21 -12.53
C ARG A 252 3.93 -19.06 -11.61
N TYR A 253 4.02 -20.38 -11.90
CA TYR A 253 5.02 -21.23 -11.26
C TYR A 253 6.44 -20.76 -11.63
N PRO A 254 7.37 -20.61 -10.67
CA PRO A 254 8.69 -19.99 -10.90
C PRO A 254 9.69 -20.99 -11.50
N GLU A 255 9.52 -21.37 -12.77
CA GLU A 255 10.40 -22.31 -13.48
C GLU A 255 11.61 -21.64 -14.15
N GLY A 256 11.61 -20.29 -14.29
CA GLY A 256 12.69 -19.53 -14.92
C GLY A 256 12.60 -19.51 -16.44
N ALA A 257 11.43 -19.84 -17.01
CA ALA A 257 11.22 -19.91 -18.46
C ALA A 257 10.82 -18.57 -19.09
N ILE A 258 10.49 -17.54 -18.30
CA ILE A 258 10.04 -16.26 -18.85
C ILE A 258 11.12 -15.65 -19.76
N GLN A 259 10.70 -15.27 -20.95
CA GLN A 259 11.51 -14.44 -21.85
C GLN A 259 11.19 -12.99 -21.52
N GLY A 260 12.21 -12.23 -21.08
CA GLY A 260 12.10 -10.80 -20.82
C GLY A 260 12.05 -9.96 -22.11
N LEU A 261 12.05 -8.66 -21.94
CA LEU A 261 12.37 -7.74 -23.03
C LEU A 261 13.79 -8.03 -23.52
N ILE A 262 14.04 -7.84 -24.79
CA ILE A 262 15.39 -8.07 -25.39
C ILE A 262 16.29 -6.87 -25.09
N ASP A 263 15.71 -5.67 -25.03
CA ASP A 263 16.43 -4.41 -24.83
C ASP A 263 15.67 -3.46 -23.90
N PHE A 264 16.39 -2.46 -23.38
CA PHE A 264 15.77 -1.39 -22.60
C PHE A 264 14.78 -0.59 -23.43
N PRO A 265 13.60 -0.26 -22.87
CA PRO A 265 12.68 0.64 -23.54
C PRO A 265 13.28 2.05 -23.63
N THR A 266 12.94 2.75 -24.71
CA THR A 266 13.30 4.16 -24.89
C THR A 266 12.21 5.04 -24.33
N LEU A 267 12.58 6.07 -23.56
CA LEU A 267 11.63 7.05 -23.04
C LEU A 267 11.25 8.03 -24.16
N LYS A 268 9.93 8.15 -24.45
CA LYS A 268 9.41 8.96 -25.56
C LYS A 268 9.14 10.41 -25.20
N ARG A 269 8.89 10.70 -23.93
CA ARG A 269 8.42 12.02 -23.48
C ARG A 269 9.24 12.55 -22.31
N GLU A 270 9.24 13.87 -22.20
CA GLU A 270 9.65 14.54 -20.97
C GLU A 270 8.59 14.36 -19.89
N VAL A 271 9.00 14.47 -18.63
CA VAL A 271 8.09 14.28 -17.51
C VAL A 271 7.18 15.48 -17.34
N SER A 272 5.90 15.20 -17.23
CA SER A 272 4.90 16.16 -16.79
C SER A 272 4.47 15.81 -15.36
N ALA A 273 4.86 16.60 -14.37
CA ALA A 273 4.63 16.28 -12.95
C ALA A 273 3.36 16.93 -12.36
N GLY A 274 2.67 17.79 -13.11
CA GLY A 274 1.52 18.54 -12.59
C GLY A 274 1.89 19.50 -11.45
N LEU A 275 0.89 19.97 -10.71
CA LEU A 275 1.10 20.87 -9.57
C LEU A 275 1.27 20.09 -8.27
N PRO A 276 2.09 20.55 -7.32
CA PRO A 276 2.23 19.92 -6.00
C PRO A 276 0.90 19.73 -5.25
N SER A 277 -0.03 20.69 -5.39
CA SER A 277 -1.36 20.60 -4.77
C SER A 277 -2.23 19.48 -5.34
N GLU A 278 -2.06 19.10 -6.61
CA GLU A 278 -2.81 18.01 -7.24
C GLU A 278 -2.37 16.65 -6.70
N LEU A 279 -1.12 16.52 -6.23
CA LEU A 279 -0.58 15.30 -5.66
C LEU A 279 -1.41 14.81 -4.47
N LEU A 280 -1.89 15.74 -3.63
CA LEU A 280 -2.70 15.42 -2.45
C LEU A 280 -4.02 14.72 -2.82
N LEU A 281 -4.54 14.95 -4.04
CA LEU A 281 -5.79 14.36 -4.52
C LEU A 281 -5.59 13.10 -5.35
N ARG A 282 -4.37 12.90 -5.89
CA ARG A 282 -4.08 11.79 -6.83
C ARG A 282 -3.46 10.58 -6.15
N ARG A 283 -2.58 10.78 -5.17
CA ARG A 283 -1.87 9.68 -4.51
C ARG A 283 -2.79 8.87 -3.62
N PRO A 284 -2.94 7.55 -3.88
CA PRO A 284 -3.85 6.72 -3.11
C PRO A 284 -3.49 6.61 -1.62
N ASP A 285 -2.20 6.62 -1.27
CA ASP A 285 -1.72 6.55 0.12
C ASP A 285 -2.07 7.83 0.91
N ILE A 286 -1.98 9.00 0.28
CA ILE A 286 -2.41 10.27 0.88
C ILE A 286 -3.93 10.26 1.07
N VAL A 287 -4.69 9.85 0.06
CA VAL A 287 -6.16 9.73 0.14
C VAL A 287 -6.55 8.76 1.25
N ALA A 288 -5.86 7.63 1.39
CA ALA A 288 -6.10 6.68 2.48
C ALA A 288 -5.84 7.30 3.85
N ALA A 289 -4.73 8.02 4.01
CA ALA A 289 -4.39 8.70 5.26
C ALA A 289 -5.40 9.81 5.62
N GLU A 290 -5.87 10.60 4.64
CA GLU A 290 -6.91 11.60 4.83
C GLU A 290 -8.22 10.95 5.28
N GLN A 291 -8.67 9.89 4.62
CA GLN A 291 -9.92 9.20 5.00
C GLN A 291 -9.83 8.59 6.41
N ARG A 292 -8.68 8.08 6.84
CA ARG A 292 -8.46 7.66 8.23
C ARG A 292 -8.53 8.82 9.21
N ALA A 293 -8.05 10.00 8.85
CA ALA A 293 -8.14 11.18 9.69
C ALA A 293 -9.59 11.69 9.80
N ILE A 294 -10.39 11.56 8.74
CA ILE A 294 -11.84 11.79 8.75
C ILE A 294 -12.51 10.78 9.70
N ALA A 295 -12.20 9.49 9.58
CA ALA A 295 -12.75 8.44 10.45
C ALA A 295 -12.48 8.75 11.93
N ALA A 296 -11.23 9.05 12.28
CA ALA A 296 -10.85 9.41 13.65
C ALA A 296 -11.57 10.66 14.18
N THR A 297 -11.87 11.61 13.29
CA THR A 297 -12.66 12.81 13.65
C THR A 297 -14.10 12.43 13.99
N GLU A 298 -14.71 11.54 13.22
CA GLU A 298 -16.06 11.02 13.49
C GLU A 298 -16.10 10.20 14.80
N ASP A 299 -15.04 9.46 15.12
CA ASP A 299 -14.92 8.71 16.38
C ASP A 299 -14.82 9.63 17.60
N VAL A 300 -14.10 10.77 17.49
CA VAL A 300 -14.12 11.81 18.54
C VAL A 300 -15.54 12.32 18.77
N GLN A 301 -16.27 12.61 17.69
CA GLN A 301 -17.67 13.06 17.80
C GLN A 301 -18.57 12.01 18.45
N ALA A 302 -18.41 10.74 18.07
CA ALA A 302 -19.17 9.64 18.66
C ALA A 302 -18.85 9.48 20.17
N SER A 303 -17.58 9.59 20.55
CA SER A 303 -17.14 9.51 21.96
C SER A 303 -17.71 10.65 22.81
N TRP A 304 -17.75 11.87 22.29
CA TRP A 304 -18.40 13.00 22.95
C TRP A 304 -19.91 12.77 23.14
N LYS A 305 -20.59 12.29 22.09
CA LYS A 305 -22.02 12.01 22.13
C LYS A 305 -22.39 10.85 23.07
N ALA A 306 -21.45 9.98 23.39
CA ALA A 306 -21.61 8.93 24.38
C ALA A 306 -21.72 9.47 25.82
N LEU A 307 -21.39 10.75 26.06
CA LEU A 307 -21.63 11.45 27.34
C LEU A 307 -23.09 11.87 27.50
N LEU A 308 -23.91 11.88 26.45
CA LEU A 308 -25.29 12.32 26.44
C LEU A 308 -26.26 11.17 26.78
N PRO A 309 -27.51 11.46 27.23
CA PRO A 309 -28.49 10.42 27.49
C PRO A 309 -28.80 9.57 26.27
N SER A 310 -28.91 8.26 26.44
CA SER A 310 -29.43 7.34 25.41
C SER A 310 -30.94 7.17 25.49
N PHE A 311 -31.59 7.01 24.35
CA PHE A 311 -33.00 6.78 24.20
C PHE A 311 -33.23 5.43 23.56
N THR A 312 -33.93 4.52 24.24
CA THR A 312 -34.18 3.16 23.72
C THR A 312 -35.68 2.89 23.77
N ILE A 313 -36.22 2.35 22.69
CA ILE A 313 -37.57 1.78 22.62
C ILE A 313 -37.41 0.26 22.64
N ASN A 314 -38.12 -0.37 23.58
CA ASN A 314 -38.20 -1.82 23.67
C ASN A 314 -39.66 -2.22 23.52
N SER A 315 -39.96 -3.24 22.74
CA SER A 315 -41.27 -3.83 22.61
C SER A 315 -41.13 -5.34 22.58
N GLY A 316 -41.95 -6.02 23.35
CA GLY A 316 -41.97 -7.47 23.40
C GLY A 316 -43.39 -7.99 23.18
N ALA A 317 -43.54 -9.12 22.53
CA ALA A 317 -44.78 -9.87 22.43
C ALA A 317 -44.45 -11.36 22.50
N GLY A 318 -45.31 -12.12 23.18
CA GLY A 318 -45.10 -13.57 23.28
C GLY A 318 -46.15 -14.26 24.12
N THR A 319 -45.95 -15.54 24.39
CA THR A 319 -46.82 -16.31 25.27
C THR A 319 -46.02 -16.73 26.51
N SER A 320 -46.71 -16.75 27.66
CA SER A 320 -46.07 -17.17 28.92
C SER A 320 -47.05 -18.01 29.75
N THR A 321 -46.54 -19.14 30.26
CA THR A 321 -47.31 -20.04 31.10
C THR A 321 -46.44 -20.69 32.17
N THR A 322 -47.06 -21.04 33.29
CA THR A 322 -46.41 -21.81 34.39
C THR A 322 -46.89 -23.25 34.46
N ASN A 323 -47.87 -23.64 33.62
CA ASN A 323 -48.50 -24.94 33.67
C ASN A 323 -47.84 -25.96 32.74
N LYS A 324 -48.24 -25.99 31.50
CA LYS A 324 -47.76 -26.95 30.48
C LYS A 324 -47.14 -26.23 29.29
N PHE A 325 -46.17 -26.87 28.68
CA PHE A 325 -45.54 -26.37 27.48
C PHE A 325 -46.52 -26.15 26.32
N SER A 326 -47.55 -27.03 26.22
CA SER A 326 -48.57 -26.94 25.18
C SER A 326 -49.43 -25.65 25.28
N ASP A 327 -49.50 -25.04 26.46
CA ASP A 327 -50.27 -23.83 26.67
C ASP A 327 -49.64 -22.60 26.01
N LEU A 328 -48.40 -22.69 25.57
CA LEU A 328 -47.72 -21.65 24.75
C LEU A 328 -48.43 -21.42 23.41
N LEU A 329 -49.21 -22.39 22.92
CA LEU A 329 -49.96 -22.30 21.68
C LEU A 329 -51.35 -21.70 21.89
N ASP A 330 -51.76 -21.46 23.14
CA ASP A 330 -53.06 -20.84 23.45
C ASP A 330 -52.96 -19.31 23.27
N PRO A 331 -53.76 -18.70 22.39
CA PRO A 331 -53.82 -17.23 22.24
C PRO A 331 -54.12 -16.47 23.52
N LYS A 332 -54.73 -17.10 24.49
CA LYS A 332 -55.01 -16.51 25.80
C LYS A 332 -53.78 -16.29 26.65
N ALA A 333 -52.65 -16.96 26.33
CA ALA A 333 -51.36 -16.79 26.99
C ALA A 333 -50.53 -15.64 26.39
N LEU A 334 -51.08 -14.91 25.40
CA LEU A 334 -50.39 -13.78 24.74
C LEU A 334 -50.22 -12.62 25.73
N VAL A 335 -49.00 -12.15 25.85
CA VAL A 335 -48.59 -10.97 26.61
C VAL A 335 -47.75 -10.06 25.71
N TRP A 336 -47.83 -8.77 25.92
CA TRP A 336 -47.03 -7.80 25.20
C TRP A 336 -46.66 -6.61 26.09
N ASP A 337 -45.57 -5.96 25.75
CA ASP A 337 -45.13 -4.72 26.38
C ASP A 337 -44.54 -3.75 25.37
N LEU A 338 -44.62 -2.47 25.70
CA LEU A 338 -43.95 -1.39 24.97
C LEU A 338 -43.40 -0.40 26.00
N ALA A 339 -42.10 -0.19 25.98
CA ALA A 339 -41.41 0.69 26.93
C ALA A 339 -40.41 1.63 26.24
N GLY A 340 -40.51 2.92 26.54
CA GLY A 340 -39.48 3.91 26.26
C GLY A 340 -38.58 4.07 27.46
N ARG A 341 -37.27 4.07 27.25
CA ARG A 341 -36.25 4.28 28.30
C ARG A 341 -35.33 5.42 27.93
N VAL A 342 -35.09 6.32 28.88
CA VAL A 342 -34.00 7.30 28.82
C VAL A 342 -32.99 6.92 29.88
N SER A 343 -31.71 6.77 29.49
CA SER A 343 -30.63 6.38 30.41
C SER A 343 -29.47 7.34 30.28
N GLN A 344 -28.99 7.87 31.40
CA GLN A 344 -27.81 8.72 31.49
C GLN A 344 -26.85 8.13 32.51
N THR A 345 -25.63 7.88 32.05
CA THR A 345 -24.55 7.51 32.95
C THR A 345 -24.07 8.72 33.74
N VAL A 346 -24.30 8.74 35.04
CA VAL A 346 -23.90 9.85 35.92
C VAL A 346 -22.46 9.69 36.41
N PHE A 347 -22.06 8.47 36.72
CA PHE A 347 -20.70 8.19 37.22
C PHE A 347 -20.24 6.80 36.78
N GLN A 348 -19.02 6.72 36.22
CA GLN A 348 -18.31 5.49 35.88
C GLN A 348 -16.79 5.63 36.15
N GLY A 349 -16.40 6.25 37.25
CA GLY A 349 -14.97 6.40 37.60
C GLY A 349 -14.14 7.14 36.53
N GLY A 350 -14.75 8.08 35.77
CA GLY A 350 -14.07 8.83 34.70
C GLY A 350 -13.95 8.11 33.36
N ARG A 351 -14.42 6.87 33.21
CA ARG A 351 -14.24 6.04 32.00
C ARG A 351 -14.68 6.74 30.69
N LEU A 352 -15.84 7.39 30.70
CA LEU A 352 -16.35 8.06 29.51
C LEU A 352 -15.51 9.28 29.12
N VAL A 353 -15.07 10.07 30.11
CA VAL A 353 -14.20 11.26 29.87
C VAL A 353 -12.85 10.81 29.34
N ALA A 354 -12.24 9.80 29.97
CA ALA A 354 -11.00 9.21 29.48
C ALA A 354 -11.13 8.62 28.07
N GLY A 355 -12.30 8.08 27.72
CA GLY A 355 -12.62 7.61 26.35
C GLY A 355 -12.59 8.74 25.32
N VAL A 356 -13.08 9.92 25.66
CA VAL A 356 -13.01 11.11 24.79
C VAL A 356 -11.54 11.56 24.63
N GLU A 357 -10.77 11.63 25.70
CA GLU A 357 -9.37 12.03 25.64
C GLU A 357 -8.54 11.01 24.82
N LEU A 358 -8.83 9.71 24.94
CA LEU A 358 -8.23 8.67 24.10
C LEU A 358 -8.52 8.92 22.61
N SER A 359 -9.79 9.15 22.24
CA SER A 359 -10.17 9.40 20.86
C SER A 359 -9.53 10.68 20.30
N LYS A 360 -9.39 11.73 21.09
CA LYS A 360 -8.66 12.95 20.70
C LYS A 360 -7.19 12.68 20.43
N ALA A 361 -6.51 11.98 21.32
CA ALA A 361 -5.10 11.62 21.16
C ALA A 361 -4.89 10.74 19.90
N GLN A 362 -5.78 9.78 19.65
CA GLN A 362 -5.76 8.96 18.42
C GLN A 362 -5.94 9.80 17.17
N ARG A 363 -6.86 10.78 17.20
CA ARG A 363 -7.03 11.71 16.08
C ARG A 363 -5.77 12.55 15.81
N GLU A 364 -5.11 13.06 16.86
CA GLU A 364 -3.86 13.82 16.76
C GLU A 364 -2.73 12.96 16.18
N GLU A 365 -2.61 11.70 16.61
CA GLU A 365 -1.68 10.73 16.04
C GLU A 365 -1.92 10.53 14.53
N ILE A 366 -3.17 10.27 14.14
CA ILE A 366 -3.54 10.02 12.74
C ILE A 366 -3.35 11.28 11.88
N ALA A 367 -3.67 12.47 12.42
CA ALA A 367 -3.42 13.73 11.72
C ALA A 367 -1.91 13.98 11.48
N SER A 368 -1.07 13.65 12.46
CA SER A 368 0.39 13.73 12.31
C SER A 368 0.92 12.76 11.25
N ARG A 369 0.40 11.54 11.22
CA ARG A 369 0.74 10.55 10.18
C ARG A 369 0.31 10.99 8.79
N TYR A 370 -0.87 11.62 8.65
CA TYR A 370 -1.30 12.21 7.39
C TYR A 370 -0.31 13.28 6.89
N ALA A 371 0.11 14.20 7.78
CA ALA A 371 1.08 15.23 7.43
C ALA A 371 2.45 14.64 7.05
N GLU A 372 2.91 13.62 7.76
CA GLU A 372 4.14 12.88 7.45
C GLU A 372 4.06 12.21 6.07
N THR A 373 2.95 11.50 5.77
CA THR A 373 2.72 10.87 4.47
C THR A 373 2.77 11.89 3.33
N ALA A 374 2.14 13.05 3.51
CA ALA A 374 2.16 14.11 2.51
C ALA A 374 3.57 14.70 2.29
N LEU A 375 4.32 14.95 3.36
CA LEU A 375 5.71 15.43 3.27
C LEU A 375 6.63 14.40 2.59
N GLN A 376 6.44 13.13 2.93
CA GLN A 376 7.15 12.02 2.28
C GLN A 376 6.89 12.00 0.77
N ALA A 377 5.63 12.17 0.37
CA ALA A 377 5.23 12.21 -1.03
C ALA A 377 5.88 13.37 -1.78
N PHE A 378 5.90 14.57 -1.22
CA PHE A 378 6.60 15.72 -1.83
C PHE A 378 8.10 15.44 -1.98
N ARG A 379 8.74 14.88 -0.95
CA ARG A 379 10.16 14.53 -1.00
C ARG A 379 10.45 13.51 -2.11
N GLU A 380 9.61 12.50 -2.28
CA GLU A 380 9.77 11.48 -3.32
C GLU A 380 9.72 12.09 -4.71
N VAL A 381 8.75 12.96 -4.98
CA VAL A 381 8.64 13.64 -6.28
C VAL A 381 9.82 14.56 -6.54
N GLU A 382 10.18 15.45 -5.58
CA GLU A 382 11.33 16.37 -5.72
C GLU A 382 12.63 15.59 -5.95
N THR A 383 12.85 14.50 -5.22
CA THR A 383 14.04 13.66 -5.36
C THR A 383 14.10 13.02 -6.74
N ALA A 384 12.98 12.46 -7.22
CA ALA A 384 12.93 11.80 -8.52
C ALA A 384 13.08 12.78 -9.68
N LEU A 385 12.49 13.98 -9.57
CA LEU A 385 12.65 15.05 -10.57
C LEU A 385 14.10 15.55 -10.64
N ALA A 386 14.75 15.79 -9.49
CA ALA A 386 16.16 16.18 -9.45
C ALA A 386 17.05 15.09 -10.05
N ALA A 387 16.80 13.83 -9.72
CA ALA A 387 17.59 12.69 -10.20
C ALA A 387 17.51 12.53 -11.72
N GLU A 388 16.37 12.81 -12.37
CA GLU A 388 16.24 12.68 -13.84
C GLU A 388 17.26 13.56 -14.58
N ALA A 389 17.47 14.79 -14.14
CA ALA A 389 18.44 15.70 -14.75
C ALA A 389 19.88 15.17 -14.61
N TYR A 390 20.24 14.64 -13.45
CA TYR A 390 21.56 14.05 -13.21
C TYR A 390 21.78 12.77 -14.00
N TYR A 391 20.79 11.87 -14.06
CA TYR A 391 20.87 10.67 -14.87
C TYR A 391 21.02 10.95 -16.36
N LEU A 392 20.31 11.96 -16.88
CA LEU A 392 20.44 12.37 -18.29
C LEU A 392 21.87 12.86 -18.59
N GLN A 393 22.44 13.71 -17.72
CA GLN A 393 23.81 14.18 -17.85
C GLN A 393 24.84 13.03 -17.76
N GLN A 394 24.68 12.14 -16.77
CA GLN A 394 25.55 11.00 -16.54
C GLN A 394 25.52 10.03 -17.73
N HIS A 395 24.33 9.73 -18.25
CA HIS A 395 24.14 8.88 -19.41
C HIS A 395 24.90 9.41 -20.63
N GLY A 396 24.75 10.69 -20.98
CA GLY A 396 25.46 11.25 -22.13
C GLY A 396 26.99 11.26 -21.97
N LYS A 397 27.49 11.43 -20.73
CA LYS A 397 28.95 11.33 -20.47
C LYS A 397 29.46 9.89 -20.57
N LEU A 398 28.68 8.93 -20.11
CA LEU A 398 29.06 7.51 -20.21
C LEU A 398 28.95 6.98 -21.63
N GLU A 399 28.01 7.41 -22.44
CA GLU A 399 27.97 7.09 -23.88
C GLU A 399 29.26 7.54 -24.57
N ALA A 400 29.66 8.80 -24.36
CA ALA A 400 30.94 9.29 -24.91
C ALA A 400 32.16 8.54 -24.37
N ALA A 401 32.15 8.14 -23.08
CA ALA A 401 33.22 7.36 -22.49
C ALA A 401 33.33 5.94 -23.10
N VAL A 402 32.21 5.28 -23.37
CA VAL A 402 32.17 3.97 -24.04
C VAL A 402 32.79 4.05 -25.44
N GLU A 403 32.48 5.07 -26.24
CA GLU A 403 33.03 5.25 -27.56
C GLU A 403 34.54 5.44 -27.50
N GLN A 404 35.06 6.26 -26.56
CA GLN A 404 36.50 6.47 -26.40
C GLN A 404 37.22 5.21 -25.89
N ALA A 405 36.60 4.50 -24.94
CA ALA A 405 37.16 3.27 -24.40
C ALA A 405 37.24 2.16 -25.46
N LYS A 406 36.21 2.05 -26.32
CA LYS A 406 36.21 1.12 -27.45
C LYS A 406 37.31 1.44 -28.48
N LEU A 407 37.47 2.72 -28.83
CA LEU A 407 38.56 3.14 -29.73
C LEU A 407 39.93 2.85 -29.11
N ALA A 408 40.11 3.09 -27.81
CA ALA A 408 41.36 2.78 -27.12
C ALA A 408 41.67 1.28 -27.12
N GLU A 409 40.65 0.43 -26.93
CA GLU A 409 40.75 -1.04 -27.02
C GLU A 409 41.25 -1.47 -28.43
N GLU A 410 40.59 -0.95 -29.48
CA GLU A 410 40.97 -1.25 -30.87
C GLU A 410 42.36 -0.80 -31.22
N LEU A 411 42.78 0.41 -30.79
CA LEU A 411 44.12 0.94 -31.00
C LEU A 411 45.19 0.14 -30.24
N ALA A 412 44.94 -0.19 -28.99
CA ALA A 412 45.86 -0.97 -28.16
C ALA A 412 46.13 -2.36 -28.77
N LEU A 413 45.03 -3.05 -29.21
CA LEU A 413 45.16 -4.35 -29.88
C LEU A 413 45.97 -4.25 -31.19
N GLY A 414 45.67 -3.24 -32.02
CA GLY A 414 46.44 -3.02 -33.28
C GLY A 414 47.90 -2.66 -33.08
N GLN A 415 48.25 -1.94 -32.00
CA GLN A 415 49.62 -1.64 -31.64
C GLN A 415 50.36 -2.87 -31.08
N TYR A 416 49.70 -3.68 -30.28
CA TYR A 416 50.21 -4.94 -29.76
C TYR A 416 50.57 -5.91 -30.89
N GLN A 417 49.70 -6.07 -31.88
CA GLN A 417 49.98 -6.90 -33.07
C GLN A 417 51.21 -6.44 -33.87
N LYS A 418 51.58 -5.15 -33.79
CA LYS A 418 52.76 -4.58 -34.40
C LYS A 418 53.99 -4.60 -33.48
N GLY A 419 53.87 -5.13 -32.25
CA GLY A 419 54.95 -5.17 -31.26
C GLY A 419 55.31 -3.80 -30.64
N LEU A 420 54.39 -2.81 -30.73
CA LEU A 420 54.64 -1.44 -30.25
C LEU A 420 54.25 -1.23 -28.79
N VAL A 421 53.38 -2.08 -28.24
CA VAL A 421 52.97 -2.08 -26.84
C VAL A 421 52.93 -3.51 -26.29
N ASP A 422 52.96 -3.66 -24.98
CA ASP A 422 52.84 -4.95 -24.30
C ASP A 422 51.37 -5.38 -24.15
N ILE A 423 51.13 -6.65 -23.83
CA ILE A 423 49.79 -7.22 -23.62
C ILE A 423 49.06 -6.56 -22.43
N ILE A 424 49.80 -6.09 -21.41
CA ILE A 424 49.25 -5.43 -20.23
C ILE A 424 48.46 -4.19 -20.64
N THR A 425 48.97 -3.43 -21.63
CA THR A 425 48.27 -2.26 -22.21
C THR A 425 46.93 -2.67 -22.88
N VAL A 426 46.91 -3.81 -23.57
CA VAL A 426 45.68 -4.36 -24.18
C VAL A 426 44.70 -4.77 -23.10
N LEU A 427 45.12 -5.55 -22.10
CA LEU A 427 44.26 -6.00 -21.01
C LEU A 427 43.67 -4.83 -20.22
N GLU A 428 44.46 -3.78 -19.96
CA GLU A 428 43.98 -2.57 -19.27
C GLU A 428 42.94 -1.79 -20.12
N SER A 429 43.17 -1.68 -21.45
CA SER A 429 42.19 -1.02 -22.33
C SER A 429 40.90 -1.82 -22.45
N GLN A 430 40.95 -3.15 -22.52
CA GLN A 430 39.80 -4.04 -22.51
C GLN A 430 39.04 -3.92 -21.19
N ARG A 431 39.71 -3.89 -20.05
CA ARG A 431 39.08 -3.69 -18.76
C ARG A 431 38.32 -2.36 -18.70
N ARG A 432 38.96 -1.26 -19.18
CA ARG A 432 38.30 0.05 -19.23
C ARG A 432 37.07 0.05 -20.15
N ALA A 433 37.11 -0.62 -21.29
CA ALA A 433 36.01 -0.75 -22.21
C ALA A 433 34.87 -1.56 -21.59
N PHE A 434 35.16 -2.66 -20.90
CA PHE A 434 34.20 -3.45 -20.15
C PHE A 434 33.54 -2.63 -19.04
N ASP A 435 34.32 -1.95 -18.18
CA ASP A 435 33.85 -1.14 -17.07
C ASP A 435 32.93 0.01 -17.57
N SER A 436 33.31 0.67 -18.68
CA SER A 436 32.53 1.75 -19.28
C SER A 436 31.16 1.25 -19.81
N ARG A 437 31.16 0.11 -20.52
CA ARG A 437 29.92 -0.52 -21.01
C ARG A 437 29.00 -0.95 -19.86
N SER A 438 29.56 -1.60 -18.84
CA SER A 438 28.82 -2.05 -17.65
C SER A 438 28.21 -0.86 -16.88
N ASN A 439 28.96 0.22 -16.71
CA ASN A 439 28.48 1.43 -16.08
C ASN A 439 27.38 2.11 -16.88
N LEU A 440 27.46 2.13 -18.21
CA LEU A 440 26.40 2.68 -19.06
C LEU A 440 25.11 1.87 -18.94
N LEU A 441 25.18 0.53 -18.94
CA LEU A 441 24.02 -0.34 -18.74
C LEU A 441 23.34 -0.06 -17.41
N ARG A 442 24.12 0.01 -16.34
CA ARG A 442 23.62 0.31 -14.99
C ARG A 442 22.90 1.66 -14.94
N VAL A 443 23.50 2.73 -15.49
CA VAL A 443 22.89 4.07 -15.47
C VAL A 443 21.64 4.13 -16.36
N ARG A 444 21.59 3.39 -17.46
CA ARG A 444 20.37 3.24 -18.26
C ARG A 444 19.22 2.63 -17.44
N ASN A 445 19.50 1.56 -16.70
CA ASN A 445 18.50 0.96 -15.82
C ASN A 445 18.11 1.92 -14.68
N GLU A 446 19.07 2.50 -13.98
CA GLU A 446 18.81 3.46 -12.88
C GLU A 446 17.93 4.63 -13.34
N ARG A 447 18.11 5.14 -14.55
CA ARG A 447 17.27 6.19 -15.12
C ARG A 447 15.83 5.71 -15.36
N LEU A 448 15.66 4.48 -15.88
CA LEU A 448 14.34 3.89 -16.07
C LEU A 448 13.65 3.61 -14.73
N GLN A 449 14.40 3.11 -13.73
CA GLN A 449 13.88 2.92 -12.37
C GLN A 449 13.43 4.26 -11.76
N ASN A 450 14.25 5.31 -11.87
CA ASN A 450 13.88 6.66 -11.41
C ASN A 450 12.59 7.17 -12.08
N ARG A 451 12.40 6.86 -13.37
CA ARG A 451 11.17 7.21 -14.09
C ARG A 451 9.96 6.45 -13.53
N LEU A 452 10.11 5.17 -13.19
CA LEU A 452 9.06 4.39 -12.54
C LEU A 452 8.73 4.92 -11.13
N ASP A 453 9.78 5.23 -10.36
CA ASP A 453 9.63 5.81 -9.02
C ASP A 453 8.92 7.17 -9.07
N LEU A 454 9.21 8.00 -10.07
CA LEU A 454 8.51 9.26 -10.28
C LEU A 454 7.03 9.06 -10.59
N TYR A 455 6.67 8.09 -11.45
CA TYR A 455 5.26 7.78 -11.72
C TYR A 455 4.54 7.21 -10.49
N LEU A 456 5.22 6.38 -9.71
CA LEU A 456 4.69 5.92 -8.43
C LEU A 456 4.46 7.08 -7.47
N ALA A 457 5.44 7.97 -7.35
CA ALA A 457 5.37 9.16 -6.50
C ALA A 457 4.28 10.15 -6.94
N LEU A 458 4.00 10.25 -8.23
CA LEU A 458 2.91 11.09 -8.77
C LEU A 458 1.51 10.43 -8.66
N GLY A 459 1.43 9.20 -8.15
CA GLY A 459 0.17 8.48 -7.95
C GLY A 459 -0.32 7.69 -9.16
N GLY A 460 0.47 7.61 -10.25
CA GLY A 460 0.12 6.89 -11.46
C GLY A 460 -1.11 7.46 -12.17
N ASP A 461 -1.58 6.70 -13.17
CA ASP A 461 -2.79 6.98 -13.93
C ASP A 461 -3.65 5.72 -14.00
N PHE A 462 -4.15 5.32 -12.85
CA PHE A 462 -5.22 4.34 -12.79
C PHE A 462 -6.53 5.10 -12.62
N ASP A 463 -7.41 4.98 -13.61
CA ASP A 463 -8.76 5.49 -13.59
C ASP A 463 -9.38 5.24 -12.19
N HIS A 464 -9.54 6.28 -11.39
CA HIS A 464 -9.91 6.20 -9.98
C HIS A 464 -11.39 5.80 -9.77
N ARG A 465 -12.04 5.34 -10.82
CA ARG A 465 -13.39 4.79 -10.67
C ARG A 465 -13.28 3.31 -10.30
N PRO A 466 -13.53 2.95 -9.04
CA PRO A 466 -13.78 1.56 -8.73
C PRO A 466 -15.06 1.18 -9.48
N THR A 467 -14.93 0.44 -10.55
CA THR A 467 -16.05 -0.34 -11.09
C THR A 467 -16.35 -1.46 -10.10
N ILE A 468 -16.80 -1.07 -8.91
CA ILE A 468 -17.54 -1.99 -8.07
C ILE A 468 -18.90 -2.02 -8.73
N SER A 469 -19.10 -2.97 -9.67
CA SER A 469 -20.42 -3.34 -10.10
C SER A 469 -21.24 -3.60 -8.83
N SER A 470 -22.25 -2.78 -8.62
CA SER A 470 -23.36 -3.05 -7.70
C SER A 470 -24.00 -4.37 -8.13
N GLN A 471 -23.45 -5.48 -7.67
CA GLN A 471 -24.22 -6.71 -7.56
C GLN A 471 -24.88 -6.66 -6.19
N THR A 472 -26.13 -6.22 -6.21
CA THR A 472 -27.19 -6.37 -5.20
C THR A 472 -27.27 -7.79 -4.65
#